data_04e118bb8a80205d122e678f39a8f99a
#
_entry.id   04e118bb8a80205d122e678f39a8f99a
#
_cell.length_a   1.000
_cell.length_b   1.000
_cell.length_c   1.000
_cell.angle_alpha   90.00
_cell.angle_beta   90.00
_cell.angle_gamma   90.00
#
_symmetry.space_group_name_H-M   'P 1'
#
loop_
_entity.id
_entity.type
_entity.pdbx_description
1 polymer ?
#
loop_
_entity_poly.entity_id
_entity_poly.type
_entity_poly.pdbx_seq_one_letter_code
_entity_poly.pdbx_strand_id
1 'polypeptide(L)'
;MTFTKPVFMGKFRVMKASTALEPSAEDRYLDIVGDLATGETVSAVAFAVTNSAGEAVAGVISNTSISGTRVDFRVTAPTTAGQYTLSALFTISDGQSIPRDAIILVV
;
A
#
# COMPACT_ATOMS: atom_id res chain seq x y z
N MET A 1 -15.07 -11.25 12.95
CA MET A 1 -15.24 -11.22 11.48
C MET A 1 -14.10 -11.96 10.82
N THR A 2 -14.41 -12.73 9.82
CA THR A 2 -13.40 -13.49 9.09
C THR A 2 -13.24 -12.95 7.68
N PHE A 3 -12.02 -12.67 7.29
CA PHE A 3 -11.68 -12.23 5.94
C PHE A 3 -11.15 -13.43 5.18
N THR A 4 -11.94 -13.96 4.26
CA THR A 4 -11.67 -15.25 3.63
C THR A 4 -11.01 -15.15 2.27
N LYS A 5 -10.87 -13.94 1.72
CA LYS A 5 -10.25 -13.77 0.41
C LYS A 5 -9.20 -12.69 0.43
N PRO A 6 -8.12 -12.86 -0.30
CA PRO A 6 -7.20 -11.77 -0.54
C PRO A 6 -7.93 -10.72 -1.37
N VAL A 7 -7.82 -9.49 -0.96
CA VAL A 7 -8.38 -8.40 -1.72
C VAL A 7 -7.22 -7.53 -2.16
N PHE A 8 -7.09 -7.36 -3.44
CA PHE A 8 -6.05 -6.52 -3.97
C PHE A 8 -6.43 -5.07 -3.76
N MET A 9 -5.45 -4.26 -3.49
CA MET A 9 -5.60 -2.83 -3.60
C MET A 9 -6.00 -2.45 -4.98
N GLY A 10 -5.99 -3.44 -5.73
CA GLY A 10 -6.61 -3.43 -6.89
C GLY A 10 -5.79 -3.38 -8.06
N LYS A 11 -4.97 -2.60 -8.27
CA LYS A 11 -4.59 -2.40 -9.64
C LYS A 11 -3.11 -2.36 -9.83
N PHE A 12 -2.77 -2.88 -10.95
CA PHE A 12 -1.51 -2.66 -11.60
C PHE A 12 -1.29 -1.16 -11.74
N ARG A 13 -0.27 -0.64 -11.12
CA ARG A 13 0.06 0.77 -11.19
C ARG A 13 1.34 0.97 -11.97
N VAL A 14 1.30 1.83 -12.97
CA VAL A 14 2.49 2.18 -13.74
C VAL A 14 2.99 3.53 -13.27
N MET A 15 4.27 3.61 -12.91
CA MET A 15 4.92 4.85 -12.50
C MET A 15 6.24 5.01 -13.25
N LYS A 16 6.59 6.25 -13.53
CA LYS A 16 7.92 6.56 -14.05
C LYS A 16 8.95 6.45 -12.93
N ALA A 17 10.13 5.92 -13.22
CA ALA A 17 11.21 5.85 -12.24
C ALA A 17 11.61 7.25 -11.78
N SER A 18 11.92 7.39 -10.49
CA SER A 18 12.46 8.62 -9.94
C SER A 18 13.90 8.83 -10.41
N THR A 19 14.27 10.10 -10.55
CA THR A 19 15.67 10.48 -10.78
C THR A 19 16.17 11.34 -9.62
N ALA A 20 17.45 11.60 -9.56
CA ALA A 20 18.01 12.44 -8.52
C ALA A 20 17.45 13.88 -8.54
N LEU A 21 17.05 14.35 -9.72
CA LEU A 21 16.53 15.71 -9.91
C LEU A 21 15.00 15.75 -9.93
N GLU A 22 14.33 14.66 -10.29
CA GLU A 22 12.90 14.60 -10.45
C GLU A 22 12.31 13.35 -9.78
N PRO A 23 11.96 13.43 -8.50
CA PRO A 23 11.25 12.33 -7.86
C PRO A 23 9.87 12.14 -8.50
N SER A 24 9.53 10.89 -8.77
CA SER A 24 8.19 10.52 -9.24
C SER A 24 7.37 10.07 -8.04
N ALA A 25 6.42 10.88 -7.61
CA ALA A 25 5.63 10.58 -6.43
C ALA A 25 4.15 10.87 -6.68
N GLU A 26 3.30 10.07 -6.05
CA GLU A 26 1.85 10.21 -6.11
C GLU A 26 1.25 10.07 -4.73
N ASP A 27 0.24 10.90 -4.44
CA ASP A 27 -0.58 10.73 -3.25
C ASP A 27 -1.71 9.76 -3.56
N ARG A 28 -1.87 8.74 -2.70
CA ARG A 28 -2.84 7.68 -2.87
C ARG A 28 -3.59 7.42 -1.59
N TYR A 29 -4.70 6.75 -1.70
CA TYR A 29 -5.43 6.29 -0.54
C TYR A 29 -5.99 4.88 -0.78
N LEU A 30 -6.24 4.20 0.34
CA LEU A 30 -6.95 2.93 0.36
C LEU A 30 -8.10 3.05 1.34
N ASP A 31 -9.28 2.69 0.88
CA ASP A 31 -10.45 2.59 1.74
C ASP A 31 -10.91 1.14 1.76
N ILE A 32 -10.86 0.53 2.93
CA ILE A 32 -11.22 -0.88 3.10
C ILE A 32 -12.60 -1.05 3.73
N VAL A 33 -13.43 -0.02 3.68
CA VAL A 33 -14.77 -0.05 4.30
C VAL A 33 -15.60 -1.25 3.85
N GLY A 34 -15.46 -1.69 2.62
CA GLY A 34 -16.19 -2.84 2.09
C GLY A 34 -15.83 -4.18 2.75
N ASP A 35 -14.70 -4.24 3.44
CA ASP A 35 -14.22 -5.45 4.13
C ASP A 35 -14.41 -5.38 5.64
N LEU A 36 -15.00 -4.30 6.14
CA LEU A 36 -15.20 -4.06 7.55
C LEU A 36 -16.68 -4.21 7.93
N ALA A 37 -16.92 -4.64 9.16
CA ALA A 37 -18.25 -4.56 9.73
C ALA A 37 -18.59 -3.13 10.08
N THR A 38 -19.89 -2.83 10.19
CA THR A 38 -20.35 -1.50 10.56
C THR A 38 -19.71 -1.05 11.87
N GLY A 39 -19.13 0.13 11.87
CA GLY A 39 -18.49 0.71 13.05
C GLY A 39 -17.03 0.33 13.25
N GLU A 40 -16.50 -0.60 12.47
CA GLU A 40 -15.09 -0.93 12.52
C GLU A 40 -14.26 0.10 11.77
N THR A 41 -13.07 0.37 12.28
CA THR A 41 -12.13 1.32 11.68
C THR A 41 -10.72 0.72 11.65
N VAL A 42 -9.85 1.34 10.89
CA VAL A 42 -8.43 0.98 10.85
C VAL A 42 -7.72 1.61 12.05
N SER A 43 -7.05 0.79 12.85
CA SER A 43 -6.26 1.27 13.99
C SER A 43 -4.78 1.43 13.68
N ALA A 44 -4.26 0.62 12.74
CA ALA A 44 -2.86 0.69 12.33
C ALA A 44 -2.70 0.13 10.94
N VAL A 45 -1.60 0.49 10.29
CA VAL A 45 -1.23 -0.08 8.98
C VAL A 45 0.28 -0.20 8.91
N ALA A 46 0.76 -1.30 8.36
CA ALA A 46 2.16 -1.51 8.05
C ALA A 46 2.33 -1.76 6.56
N PHE A 47 3.20 -1.00 5.92
CA PHE A 47 3.51 -1.17 4.51
C PHE A 47 4.88 -1.81 4.34
N ALA A 48 4.99 -2.66 3.34
CA ALA A 48 6.26 -3.22 2.89
C ALA A 48 6.27 -3.23 1.36
N VAL A 49 7.43 -2.92 0.80
CA VAL A 49 7.63 -2.96 -0.66
C VAL A 49 8.79 -3.88 -0.94
N THR A 50 8.59 -4.79 -1.89
CA THR A 50 9.64 -5.70 -2.35
C THR A 50 9.82 -5.56 -3.86
N ASN A 51 11.04 -5.79 -4.33
CA ASN A 51 11.32 -5.86 -5.76
C ASN A 51 11.02 -7.27 -6.31
N SER A 52 11.27 -7.49 -7.59
CA SER A 52 11.01 -8.78 -8.23
C SER A 52 11.89 -9.92 -7.71
N ALA A 53 13.00 -9.60 -7.04
CA ALA A 53 13.85 -10.59 -6.39
C ALA A 53 13.42 -10.90 -4.95
N GLY A 54 12.36 -10.26 -4.46
CA GLY A 54 11.86 -10.43 -3.10
C GLY A 54 12.61 -9.62 -2.05
N GLU A 55 13.46 -8.70 -2.46
CA GLU A 55 14.23 -7.86 -1.55
C GLU A 55 13.43 -6.64 -1.12
N ALA A 56 13.56 -6.25 0.14
CA ALA A 56 12.88 -5.08 0.68
C ALA A 56 13.43 -3.78 0.07
N VAL A 57 12.52 -2.87 -0.26
CA VAL A 57 12.86 -1.56 -0.83
C VAL A 57 12.31 -0.48 0.09
N ALA A 58 13.18 0.32 0.67
CA ALA A 58 12.81 1.39 1.58
C ALA A 58 12.45 2.68 0.84
N GLY A 59 11.69 3.55 1.50
CA GLY A 59 11.43 4.91 1.02
C GLY A 59 10.36 5.04 -0.04
N VAL A 60 9.68 3.95 -0.41
CA VAL A 60 8.61 4.00 -1.42
C VAL A 60 7.33 4.57 -0.81
N ILE A 61 6.99 4.19 0.41
CA ILE A 61 5.78 4.66 1.09
C ILE A 61 6.14 5.65 2.18
N SER A 62 5.46 6.78 2.19
CA SER A 62 5.68 7.84 3.18
C SER A 62 4.37 8.58 3.47
N ASN A 63 4.40 9.46 4.47
CA ASN A 63 3.28 10.33 4.83
C ASN A 63 1.98 9.57 5.08
N THR A 64 2.08 8.46 5.78
CA THR A 64 0.92 7.62 6.10
C THR A 64 0.02 8.29 7.15
N SER A 65 -1.28 8.33 6.85
CA SER A 65 -2.28 8.91 7.74
C SER A 65 -3.54 8.07 7.71
N ILE A 66 -4.11 7.77 8.85
CA ILE A 66 -5.30 6.95 9.00
C ILE A 66 -6.49 7.85 9.34
N SER A 67 -7.60 7.67 8.61
CA SER A 67 -8.85 8.37 8.86
C SER A 67 -10.02 7.41 8.71
N GLY A 68 -10.54 6.91 9.83
CA GLY A 68 -11.65 5.96 9.83
C GLY A 68 -11.28 4.65 9.15
N THR A 69 -11.89 4.37 8.01
CA THR A 69 -11.65 3.15 7.22
C THR A 69 -10.65 3.37 6.09
N ARG A 70 -10.11 4.58 5.99
CA ARG A 70 -9.26 5.01 4.90
C ARG A 70 -7.84 5.28 5.39
N VAL A 71 -6.87 4.94 4.57
CA VAL A 71 -5.46 5.24 4.81
C VAL A 71 -4.94 6.04 3.62
N ASP A 72 -4.39 7.21 3.91
CA ASP A 72 -3.73 8.06 2.92
C ASP A 72 -2.22 7.86 3.02
N PHE A 73 -1.54 7.86 1.88
CA PHE A 73 -0.10 7.70 1.84
C PHE A 73 0.47 8.27 0.55
N ARG A 74 1.78 8.46 0.53
CA ARG A 74 2.51 8.87 -0.66
C ARG A 74 3.35 7.71 -1.17
N VAL A 75 3.28 7.46 -2.47
CA VAL A 75 4.11 6.48 -3.16
C VAL A 75 5.16 7.24 -3.95
N THR A 76 6.44 6.98 -3.65
CA THR A 76 7.57 7.52 -4.40
C THR A 76 8.23 6.38 -5.16
N ALA A 77 8.29 6.50 -6.48
CA ALA A 77 8.86 5.44 -7.31
C ALA A 77 10.35 5.26 -7.02
N PRO A 78 10.85 4.02 -6.96
CA PRO A 78 12.27 3.77 -6.92
C PRO A 78 12.98 4.28 -8.16
N THR A 79 14.29 4.41 -8.09
CA THR A 79 15.12 4.86 -9.23
C THR A 79 15.38 3.77 -10.25
N THR A 80 15.17 2.52 -9.89
CA THR A 80 15.40 1.37 -10.76
C THR A 80 14.07 0.90 -11.33
N ALA A 81 13.99 0.80 -12.64
CA ALA A 81 12.80 0.25 -13.32
C ALA A 81 12.63 -1.23 -12.99
N GLY A 82 11.39 -1.67 -12.91
CA GLY A 82 11.07 -3.05 -12.61
C GLY A 82 9.71 -3.19 -11.96
N GLN A 83 9.36 -4.41 -11.59
CA GLN A 83 8.11 -4.71 -10.91
C GLN A 83 8.33 -4.75 -9.41
N TYR A 84 7.45 -4.05 -8.68
CA TYR A 84 7.49 -3.98 -7.23
C TYR A 84 6.15 -4.44 -6.69
N THR A 85 6.18 -5.10 -5.55
CA THR A 85 4.97 -5.50 -4.82
C THR A 85 4.84 -4.65 -3.57
N LEU A 86 3.71 -3.96 -3.45
CA LEU A 86 3.34 -3.24 -2.24
C LEU A 86 2.44 -4.14 -1.41
N SER A 87 2.83 -4.42 -0.19
CA SER A 87 2.03 -5.18 0.77
C SER A 87 1.62 -4.27 1.91
N ALA A 88 0.35 -4.26 2.22
CA ALA A 88 -0.19 -3.51 3.35
C ALA A 88 -0.88 -4.46 4.31
N LEU A 89 -0.54 -4.38 5.59
CA LEU A 89 -1.20 -5.12 6.64
C LEU A 89 -1.96 -4.12 7.51
N PHE A 90 -3.28 -4.17 7.41
CA PHE A 90 -4.15 -3.32 8.21
C PHE A 90 -4.52 -4.03 9.50
N THR A 91 -4.42 -3.31 10.62
CA THR A 91 -4.99 -3.75 11.88
C THR A 91 -6.29 -2.96 12.10
N ILE A 92 -7.38 -3.66 12.34
CA ILE A 92 -8.68 -3.03 12.55
C ILE A 92 -9.03 -2.96 14.03
N SER A 93 -10.09 -2.22 14.33
CA SER A 93 -10.46 -1.88 15.71
C SER A 93 -10.77 -3.09 16.60
N ASP A 94 -11.12 -4.23 16.02
CA ASP A 94 -11.37 -5.46 16.77
C ASP A 94 -10.10 -6.32 16.97
N GLY A 95 -8.94 -5.85 16.49
CA GLY A 95 -7.66 -6.54 16.63
C GLY A 95 -7.32 -7.48 15.48
N GLN A 96 -8.19 -7.67 14.52
CA GLN A 96 -7.91 -8.51 13.36
C GLN A 96 -6.99 -7.79 12.38
N SER A 97 -6.28 -8.55 11.56
CA SER A 97 -5.41 -8.03 10.52
C SER A 97 -5.93 -8.40 9.14
N ILE A 98 -5.85 -7.44 8.22
CA ILE A 98 -6.30 -7.62 6.84
C ILE A 98 -5.12 -7.33 5.92
N PRO A 99 -4.61 -8.33 5.17
CA PRO A 99 -3.55 -8.09 4.20
C PRO A 99 -4.12 -7.59 2.87
N ARG A 100 -3.37 -6.72 2.21
CA ARG A 100 -3.68 -6.22 0.88
C ARG A 100 -2.39 -6.08 0.09
N ASP A 101 -2.42 -6.47 -1.18
CA ASP A 101 -1.26 -6.38 -2.05
C ASP A 101 -1.60 -5.62 -3.32
N ALA A 102 -0.62 -4.92 -3.86
CA ALA A 102 -0.72 -4.26 -5.16
C ALA A 102 0.62 -4.36 -5.88
N ILE A 103 0.56 -4.27 -7.20
CA ILE A 103 1.75 -4.29 -8.05
C ILE A 103 2.01 -2.88 -8.56
N ILE A 104 3.25 -2.44 -8.47
CA ILE A 104 3.73 -1.19 -9.04
C ILE A 104 4.75 -1.53 -10.11
N LEU A 105 4.48 -1.11 -11.34
CA LEU A 105 5.43 -1.24 -12.44
C LEU A 105 6.14 0.09 -12.62
N VAL A 106 7.44 0.09 -12.43
CA VAL A 106 8.29 1.29 -12.58
C VAL A 106 8.98 1.21 -13.93
N VAL A 107 8.76 2.20 -14.75
CA VAL A 107 9.26 2.25 -16.14
C VAL A 107 10.32 3.32 -16.37
#